data_5900f5c2b07ee1b9243124930bd63055
#
_entry.id   5900f5c2b07ee1b9243124930bd63055
#
_cell.length_a   1.000
_cell.length_b   1.000
_cell.length_c   1.000
_cell.angle_alpha   90.00
_cell.angle_beta   90.00
_cell.angle_gamma   90.00
#
_symmetry.space_group_name_H-M   'P 1'
#
loop_
_entity.id
_entity.type
_entity.pdbx_description
1 polymer ?
#
loop_
_entity_poly.entity_id
_entity_poly.type
_entity_poly.pdbx_seq_one_letter_code
_entity_poly.pdbx_strand_id
1 'polypeptide(L)'
;MESQIESVKALDAYRLRQVKHIPELNSDGMILEHKKTGANIFLMSNEDNNKVFCIGFRTPPSDSTGVPHIIEHTVLCGSDKFPVKDPFVELVKGSLNTFLNAMTYPDKTVYPIASCNDTDFQNLMDVYMDAVFHPNIGKEKKIFMQEGWHYELEEPEGEITYNGVVYNEMKGVFSSPERVLDSYIHTAMFPDTCYGVESGGDPEDIVKLTYEDYLAFYHKYYHPSNSYIYLYGDMDMTEKLRWLDEEYLGKYDRKEIDSEIQIQKKFKEPIEREIFYSVSESESLDHATYLSINTQAGNELSPKEYVAF
;
A
#
# COMPACT_ATOMS: atom_id res chain seq x y z
N MET A 1 5.97 -18.83 -25.14
CA MET A 1 5.96 -19.23 -23.72
C MET A 1 7.28 -19.90 -23.31
N GLU A 2 7.62 -21.07 -23.80
CA GLU A 2 8.89 -21.74 -23.41
C GLU A 2 10.15 -20.89 -23.68
N SER A 3 10.19 -20.11 -24.77
CA SER A 3 11.27 -19.17 -25.09
C SER A 3 11.39 -18.02 -24.08
N GLN A 4 10.28 -17.53 -23.51
CA GLN A 4 10.30 -16.41 -22.56
C GLN A 4 10.83 -16.85 -21.19
N ILE A 5 10.48 -18.06 -20.72
CA ILE A 5 11.02 -18.64 -19.49
C ILE A 5 12.56 -18.77 -19.59
N GLU A 6 13.06 -19.29 -20.71
CA GLU A 6 14.51 -19.45 -20.90
C GLU A 6 15.22 -18.09 -21.01
N SER A 7 14.61 -17.10 -21.65
CA SER A 7 15.16 -15.72 -21.70
C SER A 7 15.21 -15.08 -20.32
N VAL A 8 14.19 -15.25 -19.48
CA VAL A 8 14.16 -14.76 -18.10
C VAL A 8 15.22 -15.45 -17.24
N LYS A 9 15.41 -16.77 -17.39
CA LYS A 9 16.46 -17.53 -16.69
C LYS A 9 17.88 -17.04 -17.02
N ALA A 10 18.08 -16.52 -18.22
CA ALA A 10 19.37 -16.03 -18.69
C ALA A 10 19.74 -14.65 -18.14
N LEU A 11 18.86 -13.97 -17.41
CA LEU A 11 19.13 -12.67 -16.80
C LEU A 11 20.01 -12.79 -15.56
N ASP A 12 21.23 -12.29 -15.63
CA ASP A 12 22.21 -12.37 -14.54
C ASP A 12 21.77 -11.64 -13.26
N ALA A 13 21.02 -10.55 -13.38
CA ALA A 13 20.54 -9.77 -12.24
C ALA A 13 19.51 -10.50 -11.37
N TYR A 14 18.86 -11.55 -11.91
CA TYR A 14 17.76 -12.24 -11.25
C TYR A 14 18.08 -13.69 -10.94
N ARG A 15 17.45 -14.19 -9.89
CA ARG A 15 17.42 -15.62 -9.54
C ARG A 15 15.99 -16.11 -9.70
N LEU A 16 15.74 -17.00 -10.66
CA LEU A 16 14.46 -17.68 -10.82
C LEU A 16 14.32 -18.72 -9.70
N ARG A 17 13.30 -18.58 -8.86
CA ARG A 17 13.03 -19.46 -7.71
C ARG A 17 12.02 -20.54 -8.03
N GLN A 18 11.00 -20.20 -8.80
CA GLN A 18 9.92 -21.12 -9.16
C GLN A 18 9.33 -20.74 -10.51
N VAL A 19 8.92 -21.79 -11.25
CA VAL A 19 8.10 -21.69 -12.47
C VAL A 19 6.93 -22.66 -12.31
N LYS A 20 5.73 -22.21 -12.68
CA LYS A 20 4.54 -23.05 -12.70
C LYS A 20 3.61 -22.59 -13.83
N HIS A 21 3.24 -23.52 -14.69
CA HIS A 21 2.12 -23.32 -15.62
C HIS A 21 0.79 -23.40 -14.84
N ILE A 22 -0.11 -22.46 -15.07
CA ILE A 22 -1.42 -22.35 -14.42
C ILE A 22 -2.48 -22.48 -15.53
N PRO A 23 -2.96 -23.72 -15.79
CA PRO A 23 -3.84 -23.98 -16.92
C PRO A 23 -5.17 -23.22 -16.84
N GLU A 24 -5.68 -23.02 -15.62
CA GLU A 24 -6.94 -22.31 -15.37
C GLU A 24 -6.93 -20.85 -15.85
N LEU A 25 -5.73 -20.26 -15.89
CA LEU A 25 -5.51 -18.87 -16.33
C LEU A 25 -4.75 -18.80 -17.66
N ASN A 26 -4.45 -19.96 -18.28
CA ASN A 26 -3.59 -20.03 -19.47
C ASN A 26 -2.32 -19.18 -19.33
N SER A 27 -1.66 -19.27 -18.16
CA SER A 27 -0.56 -18.37 -17.78
C SER A 27 0.65 -19.16 -17.27
N ASP A 28 1.84 -18.63 -17.51
CA ASP A 28 3.07 -19.10 -16.90
C ASP A 28 3.48 -18.18 -15.74
N GLY A 29 3.38 -18.70 -14.51
CA GLY A 29 3.80 -18.01 -13.31
C GLY A 29 5.30 -18.23 -13.04
N MET A 30 6.02 -17.14 -12.74
CA MET A 30 7.45 -17.18 -12.39
C MET A 30 7.71 -16.34 -11.14
N ILE A 31 8.38 -16.93 -10.15
CA ILE A 31 8.83 -16.20 -8.94
C ILE A 31 10.34 -15.99 -9.03
N LEU A 32 10.75 -14.73 -8.93
CA LEU A 32 12.14 -14.33 -8.99
C LEU A 32 12.55 -13.51 -7.76
N GLU A 33 13.84 -13.47 -7.54
CA GLU A 33 14.51 -12.54 -6.62
C GLU A 33 15.54 -11.73 -7.39
N HIS A 34 15.52 -10.42 -7.23
CA HIS A 34 16.61 -9.57 -7.70
C HIS A 34 17.85 -9.78 -6.81
N LYS A 35 18.96 -10.28 -7.37
CA LYS A 35 20.11 -10.77 -6.60
C LYS A 35 20.76 -9.69 -5.72
N LYS A 36 20.88 -8.48 -6.25
CA LYS A 36 21.55 -7.37 -5.55
C LYS A 36 20.74 -6.85 -4.36
N THR A 37 19.46 -6.62 -4.55
CA THR A 37 18.61 -5.98 -3.53
C THR A 37 17.77 -6.95 -2.72
N GLY A 38 17.45 -8.13 -3.26
CA GLY A 38 16.51 -9.08 -2.67
C GLY A 38 15.05 -8.77 -2.95
N ALA A 39 14.73 -7.82 -3.86
CA ALA A 39 13.37 -7.55 -4.29
C ALA A 39 12.70 -8.83 -4.79
N ASN A 40 11.44 -9.05 -4.40
CA ASN A 40 10.64 -10.19 -4.84
C ASN A 40 9.85 -9.78 -6.09
N ILE A 41 9.91 -10.61 -7.13
CA ILE A 41 9.17 -10.36 -8.37
C ILE A 41 8.31 -11.57 -8.68
N PHE A 42 7.07 -11.33 -9.03
CA PHE A 42 6.14 -12.33 -9.53
C PHE A 42 5.68 -11.92 -10.94
N LEU A 43 5.92 -12.79 -11.91
CA LEU A 43 5.49 -12.62 -13.29
C LEU A 43 4.36 -13.59 -13.59
N MET A 44 3.34 -13.12 -14.29
CA MET A 44 2.31 -13.95 -14.94
C MET A 44 2.26 -13.62 -16.42
N SER A 45 2.94 -14.46 -17.23
CA SER A 45 2.99 -14.30 -18.67
C SER A 45 1.82 -15.04 -19.32
N ASN A 46 1.04 -14.33 -20.13
CA ASN A 46 -0.09 -14.83 -20.89
C ASN A 46 -0.36 -13.94 -22.12
N GLU A 47 -1.50 -14.15 -22.80
CA GLU A 47 -1.90 -13.42 -24.01
C GLU A 47 -2.90 -12.26 -23.74
N ASP A 48 -3.11 -11.88 -22.49
CA ASP A 48 -3.98 -10.76 -22.14
C ASP A 48 -3.29 -9.43 -22.46
N ASN A 49 -3.90 -8.64 -23.32
CA ASN A 49 -3.38 -7.34 -23.73
C ASN A 49 -3.53 -6.25 -22.67
N ASN A 50 -4.38 -6.47 -21.64
CA ASN A 50 -4.50 -5.58 -20.49
C ASN A 50 -3.40 -5.86 -19.49
N LYS A 51 -2.24 -5.23 -19.70
CA LYS A 51 -1.04 -5.42 -18.89
C LYS A 51 -1.21 -4.80 -17.52
N VAL A 52 -0.73 -5.49 -16.49
CA VAL A 52 -0.74 -5.00 -15.12
C VAL A 52 0.67 -4.95 -14.57
N PHE A 53 0.99 -3.84 -13.91
CA PHE A 53 2.14 -3.70 -13.02
C PHE A 53 1.64 -3.32 -11.64
N CYS A 54 2.27 -3.86 -10.61
CA CYS A 54 2.07 -3.42 -9.24
C CYS A 54 3.40 -3.47 -8.49
N ILE A 55 3.72 -2.42 -7.76
CA ILE A 55 4.76 -2.47 -6.74
C ILE A 55 4.12 -2.27 -5.37
N GLY A 56 4.52 -3.11 -4.41
CA GLY A 56 4.04 -3.04 -3.04
C GLY A 56 5.17 -3.19 -2.03
N PHE A 57 4.95 -2.66 -0.84
CA PHE A 57 5.87 -2.76 0.29
C PHE A 57 5.11 -3.27 1.50
N ARG A 58 5.77 -4.05 2.37
CA ARG A 58 5.26 -4.26 3.72
C ARG A 58 5.46 -2.97 4.51
N THR A 59 4.36 -2.44 5.04
CA THR A 59 4.34 -1.15 5.75
C THR A 59 3.56 -1.27 7.07
N PRO A 60 3.93 -2.22 7.97
CA PRO A 60 3.20 -2.40 9.22
C PRO A 60 3.34 -1.18 10.12
N PRO A 61 2.25 -0.45 10.42
CA PRO A 61 2.27 0.65 11.38
C PRO A 61 2.38 0.15 12.82
N SER A 62 2.92 0.97 13.71
CA SER A 62 3.00 0.73 15.15
C SER A 62 1.92 1.47 15.95
N ASP A 63 1.22 2.40 15.30
CA ASP A 63 0.22 3.27 15.90
C ASP A 63 -0.84 3.69 14.86
N SER A 64 -1.84 4.43 15.31
CA SER A 64 -2.97 4.88 14.49
C SER A 64 -2.77 6.27 13.87
N THR A 65 -1.53 6.74 13.70
CA THR A 65 -1.25 8.05 13.07
C THR A 65 -1.52 8.08 11.57
N GLY A 66 -1.83 6.94 10.94
CA GLY A 66 -2.09 6.85 9.51
C GLY A 66 -0.86 7.12 8.64
N VAL A 67 0.35 6.98 9.19
CA VAL A 67 1.58 7.24 8.44
C VAL A 67 1.69 6.46 7.13
N PRO A 68 1.27 5.17 7.00
CA PRO A 68 1.29 4.47 5.71
C PRO A 68 0.37 5.10 4.68
N HIS A 69 -0.82 5.56 5.08
CA HIS A 69 -1.82 6.19 4.23
C HIS A 69 -1.36 7.57 3.75
N ILE A 70 -0.81 8.37 4.66
CA ILE A 70 -0.25 9.69 4.30
C ILE A 70 0.92 9.52 3.31
N ILE A 71 1.77 8.49 3.47
CA ILE A 71 2.86 8.21 2.52
C ILE A 71 2.29 7.75 1.18
N GLU A 72 1.25 6.93 1.16
CA GLU A 72 0.57 6.51 -0.07
C GLU A 72 0.18 7.72 -0.93
N HIS A 73 -0.51 8.71 -0.33
CA HIS A 73 -0.89 9.96 -1.02
C HIS A 73 0.34 10.76 -1.45
N THR A 74 1.28 10.97 -0.55
CA THR A 74 2.36 11.94 -0.71
C THR A 74 3.44 11.52 -1.70
N VAL A 75 3.75 10.23 -1.85
CA VAL A 75 4.73 9.77 -2.84
C VAL A 75 4.26 10.04 -4.28
N LEU A 76 2.95 10.14 -4.49
CA LEU A 76 2.35 10.47 -5.79
C LEU A 76 2.27 11.98 -6.07
N CYS A 77 2.73 12.83 -5.14
CA CYS A 77 2.71 14.29 -5.28
C CYS A 77 3.98 14.88 -5.93
N GLY A 78 4.65 14.09 -6.79
CA GLY A 78 5.84 14.49 -7.53
C GLY A 78 7.12 13.79 -7.09
N SER A 79 8.00 13.59 -8.06
CA SER A 79 9.24 12.84 -7.91
C SER A 79 10.40 13.48 -8.68
N ASP A 80 11.57 12.87 -8.64
CA ASP A 80 12.78 13.42 -9.28
C ASP A 80 12.66 13.54 -10.80
N LYS A 81 12.14 12.49 -11.47
CA LYS A 81 11.91 12.53 -12.92
C LYS A 81 10.65 13.31 -13.30
N PHE A 82 9.64 13.32 -12.40
CA PHE A 82 8.32 13.90 -12.63
C PHE A 82 7.99 14.96 -11.58
N PRO A 83 8.65 16.14 -11.60
CA PRO A 83 8.55 17.16 -10.55
C PRO A 83 7.29 18.03 -10.65
N VAL A 84 6.23 17.54 -11.29
CA VAL A 84 4.92 18.20 -11.34
C VAL A 84 4.19 18.03 -10.02
N LYS A 85 3.30 18.99 -9.69
CA LYS A 85 2.64 19.03 -8.38
C LYS A 85 1.78 17.78 -8.09
N ASP A 86 1.15 17.24 -9.13
CA ASP A 86 0.23 16.10 -9.02
C ASP A 86 0.29 15.26 -10.31
N PRO A 87 1.36 14.46 -10.48
CA PRO A 87 1.49 13.61 -11.65
C PRO A 87 0.38 12.56 -11.74
N PHE A 88 -0.17 12.12 -10.61
CA PHE A 88 -1.26 11.15 -10.56
C PHE A 88 -2.52 11.68 -11.25
N VAL A 89 -2.96 12.91 -10.92
CA VAL A 89 -4.14 13.53 -11.55
C VAL A 89 -3.92 13.75 -13.06
N GLU A 90 -2.72 14.14 -13.46
CA GLU A 90 -2.38 14.29 -14.89
C GLU A 90 -2.44 12.94 -15.63
N LEU A 91 -2.00 11.85 -15.01
CA LEU A 91 -2.08 10.50 -15.56
C LEU A 91 -3.54 10.02 -15.67
N VAL A 92 -4.36 10.24 -14.64
CA VAL A 92 -5.79 9.88 -14.65
C VAL A 92 -6.50 10.54 -15.84
N LYS A 93 -6.14 11.79 -16.18
CA LYS A 93 -6.77 12.57 -17.24
C LYS A 93 -6.17 12.31 -18.62
N GLY A 94 -4.88 12.03 -18.70
CA GLY A 94 -4.10 12.08 -19.94
C GLY A 94 -3.58 10.75 -20.46
N SER A 95 -3.55 9.68 -19.66
CA SER A 95 -3.07 8.36 -20.05
C SER A 95 -4.19 7.46 -20.62
N LEU A 96 -3.78 6.35 -21.24
CA LEU A 96 -4.66 5.31 -21.75
C LEU A 96 -4.85 4.18 -20.71
N ASN A 97 -4.69 4.50 -19.43
CA ASN A 97 -4.84 3.54 -18.36
C ASN A 97 -6.22 2.88 -18.37
N THR A 98 -6.25 1.59 -18.03
CA THR A 98 -7.48 0.85 -17.72
C THR A 98 -7.70 0.74 -16.23
N PHE A 99 -6.63 0.91 -15.45
CA PHE A 99 -6.66 0.99 -13.99
C PHE A 99 -5.47 1.80 -13.48
N LEU A 100 -5.72 2.66 -12.52
CA LEU A 100 -4.71 3.50 -11.86
C LEU A 100 -5.15 3.73 -10.41
N ASN A 101 -4.35 3.28 -9.44
CA ASN A 101 -4.69 3.43 -8.02
C ASN A 101 -3.45 3.36 -7.13
N ALA A 102 -3.65 3.67 -5.85
CA ALA A 102 -2.80 3.31 -4.73
C ALA A 102 -3.70 2.83 -3.59
N MET A 103 -3.24 1.93 -2.75
CA MET A 103 -4.06 1.34 -1.68
C MET A 103 -3.21 1.02 -0.46
N THR A 104 -3.63 1.51 0.70
CA THR A 104 -3.07 1.16 2.00
C THR A 104 -3.93 0.09 2.68
N TYR A 105 -3.26 -0.99 3.08
CA TYR A 105 -3.81 -2.08 3.88
C TYR A 105 -3.17 -2.08 5.27
N PRO A 106 -3.68 -2.85 6.23
CA PRO A 106 -3.10 -2.89 7.57
C PRO A 106 -1.62 -3.28 7.65
N ASP A 107 -1.10 -4.00 6.66
CA ASP A 107 0.24 -4.58 6.67
C ASP A 107 1.10 -4.21 5.44
N LYS A 108 0.51 -3.56 4.44
CA LYS A 108 1.17 -3.24 3.17
C LYS A 108 0.57 -2.03 2.48
N THR A 109 1.35 -1.41 1.61
CA THR A 109 0.88 -0.38 0.68
C THR A 109 1.24 -0.80 -0.73
N VAL A 110 0.31 -0.72 -1.68
CA VAL A 110 0.47 -1.19 -3.05
C VAL A 110 0.09 -0.12 -4.07
N TYR A 111 0.77 -0.12 -5.19
CA TYR A 111 0.66 0.85 -6.27
C TYR A 111 0.42 0.13 -7.60
N PRO A 112 -0.82 -0.25 -7.91
CA PRO A 112 -1.19 -0.94 -9.14
C PRO A 112 -1.51 0.00 -10.29
N ILE A 113 -1.08 -0.39 -11.50
CA ILE A 113 -1.50 0.24 -12.76
C ILE A 113 -1.84 -0.82 -13.80
N ALA A 114 -2.70 -0.49 -14.75
CA ALA A 114 -2.95 -1.31 -15.92
C ALA A 114 -3.19 -0.46 -17.17
N SER A 115 -2.74 -0.97 -18.32
CA SER A 115 -2.99 -0.37 -19.64
C SER A 115 -2.91 -1.42 -20.75
N CYS A 116 -3.75 -1.27 -21.77
CA CYS A 116 -3.68 -2.08 -23.00
C CYS A 116 -2.63 -1.53 -24.00
N ASN A 117 -2.14 -0.32 -23.81
CA ASN A 117 -1.16 0.32 -24.68
C ASN A 117 0.25 0.15 -24.12
N ASP A 118 1.19 -0.39 -24.92
CA ASP A 118 2.54 -0.72 -24.47
C ASP A 118 3.36 0.50 -24.05
N THR A 119 3.25 1.60 -24.81
CA THR A 119 3.97 2.84 -24.53
C THR A 119 3.43 3.49 -23.26
N ASP A 120 2.11 3.56 -23.13
CA ASP A 120 1.45 4.10 -21.95
C ASP A 120 1.76 3.27 -20.70
N PHE A 121 1.70 1.94 -20.80
CA PHE A 121 2.06 1.02 -19.72
C PHE A 121 3.50 1.25 -19.23
N GLN A 122 4.46 1.41 -20.16
CA GLN A 122 5.85 1.70 -19.80
C GLN A 122 6.00 3.06 -19.10
N ASN A 123 5.31 4.07 -19.59
CA ASN A 123 5.31 5.40 -18.96
C ASN A 123 4.71 5.37 -17.57
N LEU A 124 3.59 4.66 -17.38
CA LEU A 124 2.97 4.48 -16.07
C LEU A 124 3.89 3.74 -15.09
N MET A 125 4.58 2.68 -15.55
CA MET A 125 5.59 2.00 -14.74
C MET A 125 6.70 2.96 -14.28
N ASP A 126 7.23 3.80 -15.19
CA ASP A 126 8.30 4.73 -14.87
C ASP A 126 7.86 5.80 -13.85
N VAL A 127 6.66 6.36 -14.03
CA VAL A 127 6.10 7.33 -13.07
C VAL A 127 5.93 6.71 -11.69
N TYR A 128 5.37 5.50 -11.59
CA TYR A 128 5.14 4.85 -10.30
C TYR A 128 6.42 4.39 -9.61
N MET A 129 7.39 3.87 -10.38
CA MET A 129 8.69 3.48 -9.83
C MET A 129 9.46 4.69 -9.31
N ASP A 130 9.44 5.81 -10.04
CA ASP A 130 10.11 7.03 -9.58
C ASP A 130 9.38 7.66 -8.39
N ALA A 131 8.04 7.65 -8.39
CA ALA A 131 7.23 8.14 -7.29
C ALA A 131 7.54 7.41 -5.97
N VAL A 132 7.63 6.08 -5.97
CA VAL A 132 7.85 5.32 -4.73
C VAL A 132 9.31 5.33 -4.26
N PHE A 133 10.31 5.48 -5.18
CA PHE A 133 11.72 5.45 -4.80
C PHE A 133 12.38 6.82 -4.70
N HIS A 134 11.89 7.82 -5.40
CA HIS A 134 12.48 9.16 -5.45
C HIS A 134 11.45 10.29 -5.28
N PRO A 135 10.48 10.17 -4.34
CA PRO A 135 9.46 11.21 -4.15
C PRO A 135 10.06 12.51 -3.62
N ASN A 136 9.39 13.62 -3.90
CA ASN A 136 9.81 14.94 -3.42
C ASN A 136 9.48 15.21 -1.93
N ILE A 137 8.96 14.25 -1.21
CA ILE A 137 8.50 14.36 0.18
C ILE A 137 9.58 14.82 1.17
N GLY A 138 10.84 14.45 0.94
CA GLY A 138 11.98 14.89 1.76
C GLY A 138 12.49 16.30 1.40
N LYS A 139 12.11 16.82 0.22
CA LYS A 139 12.51 18.14 -0.28
C LYS A 139 11.47 19.23 -0.02
N GLU A 140 10.19 18.85 0.03
CA GLU A 140 9.05 19.77 0.10
C GLU A 140 8.09 19.35 1.23
N LYS A 141 8.33 19.87 2.44
CA LYS A 141 7.49 19.59 3.63
C LYS A 141 6.00 19.92 3.42
N LYS A 142 5.68 20.85 2.50
CA LYS A 142 4.29 21.23 2.23
C LYS A 142 3.45 20.08 1.68
N ILE A 143 4.07 19.10 1.02
CA ILE A 143 3.38 17.88 0.56
C ILE A 143 2.78 17.13 1.76
N PHE A 144 3.59 16.90 2.81
CA PHE A 144 3.11 16.31 4.06
C PHE A 144 1.99 17.14 4.71
N MET A 145 2.13 18.45 4.74
CA MET A 145 1.13 19.33 5.36
C MET A 145 -0.19 19.34 4.58
N GLN A 146 -0.13 19.31 3.25
CA GLN A 146 -1.32 19.28 2.39
C GLN A 146 -2.05 17.93 2.48
N GLU A 147 -1.33 16.83 2.31
CA GLU A 147 -1.94 15.50 2.26
C GLU A 147 -2.22 14.93 3.65
N GLY A 148 -1.31 15.10 4.61
CA GLY A 148 -1.44 14.60 5.96
C GLY A 148 -2.32 15.47 6.83
N TRP A 149 -1.69 16.44 7.51
CA TRP A 149 -2.39 17.39 8.37
C TRP A 149 -1.58 18.67 8.60
N HIS A 150 -2.29 19.75 8.90
CA HIS A 150 -1.72 21.04 9.33
C HIS A 150 -2.73 21.84 10.16
N TYR A 151 -2.23 22.86 10.87
CA TYR A 151 -3.10 23.86 11.50
C TYR A 151 -3.62 24.82 10.43
N GLU A 152 -4.91 25.10 10.48
CA GLU A 152 -5.58 26.08 9.62
C GLU A 152 -6.22 27.18 10.44
N LEU A 153 -6.10 28.41 9.97
CA LEU A 153 -6.74 29.60 10.51
C LEU A 153 -7.39 30.36 9.36
N GLU A 154 -8.71 30.24 9.23
CA GLU A 154 -9.45 30.91 8.14
C GLU A 154 -9.56 32.41 8.33
N GLU A 155 -9.82 32.87 9.58
CA GLU A 155 -9.98 34.26 9.94
C GLU A 155 -8.99 34.64 11.06
N PRO A 156 -8.42 35.87 11.08
CA PRO A 156 -7.41 36.26 12.07
C PRO A 156 -7.83 36.13 13.53
N GLU A 157 -9.13 36.21 13.81
CA GLU A 157 -9.73 36.07 15.14
C GLU A 157 -10.47 34.73 15.30
N GLY A 158 -10.36 33.81 14.32
CA GLY A 158 -11.00 32.53 14.28
C GLY A 158 -10.34 31.49 15.21
N GLU A 159 -10.95 30.34 15.32
CA GLU A 159 -10.37 29.19 16.00
C GLU A 159 -9.38 28.49 15.07
N ILE A 160 -8.27 28.02 15.65
CA ILE A 160 -7.32 27.17 14.93
C ILE A 160 -7.93 25.78 14.81
N THR A 161 -8.02 25.30 13.59
CA THR A 161 -8.55 23.95 13.26
C THR A 161 -7.45 23.09 12.66
N TYR A 162 -7.75 21.79 12.51
CA TYR A 162 -6.92 20.85 11.76
C TYR A 162 -7.49 20.68 10.36
N ASN A 163 -6.61 20.63 9.35
CA ASN A 163 -6.96 20.37 7.97
C ASN A 163 -5.89 19.49 7.31
N GLY A 164 -6.25 18.80 6.24
CA GLY A 164 -5.39 17.92 5.45
C GLY A 164 -6.25 16.91 4.70
N VAL A 165 -5.77 16.42 3.55
CA VAL A 165 -6.56 15.51 2.71
C VAL A 165 -6.90 14.23 3.47
N VAL A 166 -5.89 13.50 3.96
CA VAL A 166 -6.08 12.25 4.71
C VAL A 166 -6.81 12.50 6.05
N TYR A 167 -6.49 13.59 6.75
CA TYR A 167 -7.19 13.95 7.98
C TYR A 167 -8.70 14.12 7.76
N ASN A 168 -9.10 14.86 6.72
CA ASN A 168 -10.51 15.11 6.43
C ASN A 168 -11.21 13.85 5.90
N GLU A 169 -10.52 13.04 5.09
CA GLU A 169 -11.03 11.76 4.62
C GLU A 169 -11.34 10.85 5.81
N MET A 170 -10.39 10.66 6.72
CA MET A 170 -10.58 9.78 7.87
C MET A 170 -11.60 10.32 8.86
N LYS A 171 -11.73 11.64 9.02
CA LYS A 171 -12.85 12.25 9.74
C LYS A 171 -14.21 11.85 9.15
N GLY A 172 -14.32 11.82 7.83
CA GLY A 172 -15.50 11.34 7.13
C GLY A 172 -15.74 9.84 7.34
N VAL A 173 -14.71 9.02 7.25
CA VAL A 173 -14.78 7.57 7.48
C VAL A 173 -15.25 7.23 8.90
N PHE A 174 -14.73 7.90 9.92
CA PHE A 174 -15.08 7.69 11.32
C PHE A 174 -16.41 8.35 11.74
N SER A 175 -17.14 8.98 10.82
CA SER A 175 -18.51 9.41 11.06
C SER A 175 -19.53 8.24 11.00
N SER A 176 -19.13 7.07 10.44
CA SER A 176 -19.96 5.87 10.39
C SER A 176 -19.84 5.06 11.68
N PRO A 177 -20.98 4.73 12.36
CA PRO A 177 -20.99 3.87 13.52
C PRO A 177 -20.39 2.48 13.27
N GLU A 178 -20.65 1.91 12.08
CA GLU A 178 -20.13 0.60 11.69
C GLU A 178 -18.61 0.64 11.56
N ARG A 179 -18.05 1.74 11.04
CA ARG A 179 -16.60 1.90 10.94
C ARG A 179 -15.93 2.05 12.30
N VAL A 180 -16.57 2.79 13.21
CA VAL A 180 -16.10 2.90 14.59
C VAL A 180 -16.09 1.52 15.25
N LEU A 181 -17.17 0.74 15.11
CA LEU A 181 -17.25 -0.63 15.63
C LEU A 181 -16.14 -1.52 15.04
N ASP A 182 -15.94 -1.50 13.73
CA ASP A 182 -14.92 -2.30 13.04
C ASP A 182 -13.50 -1.98 13.54
N SER A 183 -13.16 -0.72 13.70
CA SER A 183 -11.87 -0.28 14.25
C SER A 183 -11.65 -0.81 15.68
N TYR A 184 -12.67 -0.75 16.53
CA TYR A 184 -12.61 -1.30 17.88
C TYR A 184 -12.53 -2.82 17.91
N ILE A 185 -13.19 -3.52 16.99
CA ILE A 185 -13.06 -4.97 16.82
C ILE A 185 -11.62 -5.32 16.50
N HIS A 186 -10.99 -4.66 15.52
CA HIS A 186 -9.60 -4.89 15.15
C HIS A 186 -8.64 -4.65 16.32
N THR A 187 -8.79 -3.52 17.01
CA THR A 187 -7.98 -3.21 18.21
C THR A 187 -8.15 -4.25 19.31
N ALA A 188 -9.36 -4.77 19.54
CA ALA A 188 -9.60 -5.80 20.56
C ALA A 188 -9.08 -7.18 20.12
N MET A 189 -9.18 -7.52 18.84
CA MET A 189 -8.80 -8.84 18.30
C MET A 189 -7.32 -8.98 18.02
N PHE A 190 -6.59 -7.88 17.76
CA PHE A 190 -5.19 -7.89 17.32
C PHE A 190 -4.28 -6.92 18.08
N PRO A 191 -4.36 -6.82 19.43
CA PRO A 191 -3.65 -5.79 20.21
C PRO A 191 -2.11 -5.90 20.15
N ASP A 192 -1.57 -7.04 19.74
CA ASP A 192 -0.12 -7.29 19.70
C ASP A 192 0.47 -7.10 18.29
N THR A 193 -0.33 -6.69 17.28
CA THR A 193 0.09 -6.66 15.89
C THR A 193 -0.36 -5.36 15.17
N CYS A 194 0.16 -5.13 13.97
CA CYS A 194 -0.25 -3.98 13.14
C CYS A 194 -1.74 -4.01 12.74
N TYR A 195 -2.42 -5.14 12.88
CA TYR A 195 -3.86 -5.24 12.62
C TYR A 195 -4.73 -4.65 13.73
N GLY A 196 -4.14 -4.38 14.91
CA GLY A 196 -4.83 -3.75 16.04
C GLY A 196 -4.76 -2.22 16.05
N VAL A 197 -4.12 -1.62 15.04
CA VAL A 197 -4.05 -0.16 14.87
C VAL A 197 -4.70 0.24 13.56
N GLU A 198 -5.06 1.51 13.43
CA GLU A 198 -5.72 2.05 12.24
C GLU A 198 -4.68 2.51 11.22
N SER A 199 -4.43 1.70 10.20
CA SER A 199 -3.45 2.02 9.16
C SER A 199 -3.82 3.23 8.30
N GLY A 200 -5.12 3.47 8.13
CA GLY A 200 -5.65 4.66 7.48
C GLY A 200 -5.49 5.93 8.32
N GLY A 201 -5.39 5.78 9.62
CA GLY A 201 -5.25 6.85 10.60
C GLY A 201 -6.54 7.14 11.36
N ASP A 202 -6.43 7.22 12.68
CA ASP A 202 -7.46 7.77 13.53
C ASP A 202 -7.33 9.30 13.54
N PRO A 203 -8.39 10.09 13.32
CA PRO A 203 -8.31 11.55 13.32
C PRO A 203 -7.70 12.16 14.59
N GLU A 204 -7.86 11.52 15.76
CA GLU A 204 -7.26 11.96 17.01
C GLU A 204 -5.75 11.67 17.09
N ASP A 205 -5.27 10.70 16.32
CA ASP A 205 -3.88 10.28 16.28
C ASP A 205 -3.12 10.89 15.09
N ILE A 206 -3.75 11.10 13.95
CA ILE A 206 -3.15 11.69 12.74
C ILE A 206 -2.42 13.00 13.09
N VAL A 207 -3.04 13.86 13.91
CA VAL A 207 -2.49 15.17 14.30
C VAL A 207 -1.26 15.09 15.23
N LYS A 208 -0.89 13.88 15.69
CA LYS A 208 0.30 13.62 16.49
C LYS A 208 1.51 13.24 15.63
N LEU A 209 1.29 12.87 14.35
CA LEU A 209 2.35 12.49 13.44
C LEU A 209 3.26 13.68 13.14
N THR A 210 4.54 13.53 13.46
CA THR A 210 5.55 14.53 13.11
C THR A 210 6.09 14.29 11.69
N TYR A 211 6.63 15.33 11.07
CA TYR A 211 7.26 15.20 9.75
C TYR A 211 8.50 14.31 9.81
N GLU A 212 9.21 14.31 10.92
CA GLU A 212 10.39 13.49 11.17
C GLU A 212 10.02 12.00 11.25
N ASP A 213 8.97 11.63 11.98
CA ASP A 213 8.48 10.24 12.08
C ASP A 213 7.93 9.75 10.74
N TYR A 214 7.22 10.61 10.01
CA TYR A 214 6.75 10.34 8.67
C TYR A 214 7.90 10.00 7.70
N LEU A 215 8.96 10.81 7.66
CA LEU A 215 10.13 10.52 6.83
C LEU A 215 10.88 9.27 7.30
N ALA A 216 10.99 9.05 8.61
CA ALA A 216 11.63 7.86 9.16
C ALA A 216 10.90 6.58 8.72
N PHE A 217 9.56 6.60 8.70
CA PHE A 217 8.75 5.48 8.23
C PHE A 217 8.98 5.22 6.73
N TYR A 218 8.96 6.25 5.90
CA TYR A 218 9.27 6.13 4.48
C TYR A 218 10.66 5.52 4.25
N HIS A 219 11.70 6.06 4.85
CA HIS A 219 13.08 5.56 4.71
C HIS A 219 13.30 4.15 5.26
N LYS A 220 12.46 3.72 6.20
CA LYS A 220 12.50 2.35 6.73
C LYS A 220 11.94 1.36 5.71
N TYR A 221 10.78 1.63 5.13
CA TYR A 221 10.00 0.62 4.41
C TYR A 221 10.06 0.73 2.89
N TYR A 222 10.25 1.92 2.31
CA TYR A 222 10.27 2.15 0.86
C TYR A 222 11.67 1.93 0.29
N HIS A 223 12.02 0.65 0.18
CA HIS A 223 13.31 0.21 -0.32
C HIS A 223 13.13 -1.07 -1.15
N PRO A 224 13.90 -1.29 -2.24
CA PRO A 224 13.77 -2.49 -3.05
C PRO A 224 13.84 -3.81 -2.27
N SER A 225 14.64 -3.87 -1.19
CA SER A 225 14.74 -5.07 -0.34
C SER A 225 13.43 -5.45 0.38
N ASN A 226 12.47 -4.53 0.47
CA ASN A 226 11.15 -4.74 1.07
C ASN A 226 10.05 -4.77 0.00
N SER A 227 10.41 -4.71 -1.29
CA SER A 227 9.43 -4.60 -2.37
C SER A 227 8.98 -5.95 -2.91
N TYR A 228 7.73 -5.96 -3.37
CA TYR A 228 7.07 -7.02 -4.12
C TYR A 228 6.57 -6.43 -5.43
N ILE A 229 7.13 -6.88 -6.54
CA ILE A 229 6.80 -6.39 -7.88
C ILE A 229 6.00 -7.48 -8.61
N TYR A 230 4.89 -7.10 -9.21
CA TYR A 230 4.02 -7.96 -9.99
C TYR A 230 3.90 -7.44 -11.42
N LEU A 231 4.09 -8.34 -12.40
CA LEU A 231 3.86 -8.08 -13.82
C LEU A 231 2.95 -9.17 -14.39
N TYR A 232 1.91 -8.75 -15.10
CA TYR A 232 0.92 -9.63 -15.72
C TYR A 232 0.61 -9.18 -17.14
N GLY A 233 0.40 -10.16 -18.03
CA GLY A 233 -0.14 -9.91 -19.37
C GLY A 233 0.81 -10.26 -20.49
N ASP A 234 0.43 -9.82 -21.71
CA ASP A 234 1.20 -9.98 -22.94
C ASP A 234 2.25 -8.88 -23.08
N MET A 235 3.48 -9.20 -22.64
CA MET A 235 4.63 -8.29 -22.74
C MET A 235 5.94 -9.08 -22.79
N ASP A 236 7.00 -8.48 -23.29
CA ASP A 236 8.36 -9.01 -23.12
C ASP A 236 8.82 -8.83 -21.67
N MET A 237 8.66 -9.88 -20.86
CA MET A 237 9.06 -9.89 -19.45
C MET A 237 10.56 -9.68 -19.27
N THR A 238 11.38 -10.11 -20.25
CA THR A 238 12.84 -9.93 -20.20
C THR A 238 13.22 -8.47 -20.37
N GLU A 239 12.56 -7.76 -21.27
CA GLU A 239 12.74 -6.32 -21.47
C GLU A 239 12.36 -5.55 -20.20
N LYS A 240 11.21 -5.86 -19.62
CA LYS A 240 10.72 -5.19 -18.39
C LYS A 240 11.66 -5.44 -17.20
N LEU A 241 12.16 -6.66 -17.04
CA LEU A 241 13.11 -6.99 -15.97
C LEU A 241 14.45 -6.28 -16.14
N ARG A 242 14.99 -6.17 -17.37
CA ARG A 242 16.22 -5.40 -17.63
C ARG A 242 16.01 -3.93 -17.28
N TRP A 243 14.91 -3.34 -17.74
CA TRP A 243 14.57 -1.97 -17.43
C TRP A 243 14.43 -1.72 -15.91
N LEU A 244 13.78 -2.63 -15.18
CA LEU A 244 13.67 -2.54 -13.72
C LEU A 244 15.04 -2.57 -13.02
N ASP A 245 15.96 -3.42 -13.48
CA ASP A 245 17.33 -3.50 -12.95
C ASP A 245 18.12 -2.22 -13.27
N GLU A 246 18.19 -1.84 -14.56
CA GLU A 246 19.02 -0.73 -15.04
C GLU A 246 18.56 0.63 -14.50
N GLU A 247 17.24 0.87 -14.50
CA GLU A 247 16.71 2.18 -14.11
C GLU A 247 16.49 2.34 -12.61
N TYR A 248 16.24 1.25 -11.88
CA TYR A 248 15.86 1.33 -10.46
C TYR A 248 16.62 0.34 -9.56
N LEU A 249 16.35 -0.95 -9.64
CA LEU A 249 16.77 -1.92 -8.63
C LEU A 249 18.30 -2.05 -8.53
N GLY A 250 19.02 -2.02 -9.66
CA GLY A 250 20.47 -2.13 -9.72
C GLY A 250 21.22 -0.95 -9.08
N LYS A 251 20.55 0.17 -8.81
CA LYS A 251 21.10 1.36 -8.15
C LYS A 251 21.15 1.23 -6.61
N TYR A 252 20.50 0.21 -6.05
CA TYR A 252 20.41 -0.03 -4.60
C TYR A 252 21.21 -1.26 -4.19
N ASP A 253 21.71 -1.25 -2.97
CA ASP A 253 22.28 -2.42 -2.31
C ASP A 253 21.23 -3.10 -1.41
N ARG A 254 21.47 -4.36 -1.01
CA ARG A 254 20.59 -5.08 -0.09
C ARG A 254 20.63 -4.43 1.29
N LYS A 255 19.44 -4.22 1.87
CA LYS A 255 19.24 -3.71 3.23
C LYS A 255 18.38 -4.70 4.01
N GLU A 256 18.74 -4.96 5.26
CA GLU A 256 17.84 -5.67 6.17
C GLU A 256 16.76 -4.71 6.67
N ILE A 257 15.50 -5.12 6.52
CA ILE A 257 14.35 -4.32 6.90
C ILE A 257 13.43 -5.20 7.75
N ASP A 258 13.24 -4.76 8.99
CA ASP A 258 12.29 -5.39 9.90
C ASP A 258 10.86 -4.95 9.52
N SER A 259 10.24 -5.77 8.68
CA SER A 259 8.85 -5.62 8.21
C SER A 259 8.04 -6.90 8.40
N GLU A 260 8.51 -7.82 9.25
CA GLU A 260 7.83 -9.07 9.50
C GLU A 260 6.51 -8.83 10.25
N ILE A 261 5.44 -9.46 9.75
CA ILE A 261 4.12 -9.36 10.37
C ILE A 261 4.02 -10.40 11.48
N GLN A 262 3.80 -9.92 12.68
CA GLN A 262 3.67 -10.78 13.85
C GLN A 262 2.29 -11.45 13.88
N ILE A 263 2.25 -12.70 14.35
CA ILE A 263 1.00 -13.42 14.57
C ILE A 263 0.45 -13.06 15.94
N GLN A 264 -0.85 -12.72 16.00
CA GLN A 264 -1.54 -12.43 17.25
C GLN A 264 -1.49 -13.63 18.20
N LYS A 265 -1.12 -13.38 19.44
CA LYS A 265 -1.15 -14.41 20.50
C LYS A 265 -2.59 -14.79 20.82
N LYS A 266 -2.81 -16.07 21.08
CA LYS A 266 -4.13 -16.58 21.48
C LYS A 266 -4.58 -15.97 22.80
N PHE A 267 -5.82 -15.55 22.86
CA PHE A 267 -6.46 -15.12 24.10
C PHE A 267 -6.70 -16.30 25.03
N LYS A 268 -6.58 -16.07 26.34
CA LYS A 268 -6.87 -17.07 27.34
C LYS A 268 -8.34 -17.10 27.72
N GLU A 269 -8.99 -15.96 27.63
CA GLU A 269 -10.39 -15.74 28.02
C GLU A 269 -11.07 -14.84 26.99
N PRO A 270 -12.40 -14.93 26.83
CA PRO A 270 -13.15 -13.98 26.00
C PRO A 270 -12.96 -12.53 26.49
N ILE A 271 -12.94 -11.59 25.54
CA ILE A 271 -12.87 -10.16 25.81
C ILE A 271 -14.25 -9.58 25.55
N GLU A 272 -14.81 -8.86 26.51
CA GLU A 272 -16.05 -8.12 26.37
C GLU A 272 -15.75 -6.61 26.40
N ARG A 273 -16.31 -5.86 25.47
CA ARG A 273 -16.14 -4.40 25.36
C ARG A 273 -17.49 -3.76 25.11
N GLU A 274 -17.71 -2.63 25.75
CA GLU A 274 -18.80 -1.70 25.47
C GLU A 274 -18.16 -0.37 25.04
N ILE A 275 -18.64 0.17 23.91
CA ILE A 275 -18.18 1.43 23.35
C ILE A 275 -19.37 2.29 22.97
N PHE A 276 -19.16 3.60 22.93
CA PHE A 276 -20.16 4.57 22.52
C PHE A 276 -19.76 5.19 21.19
N TYR A 277 -20.72 5.54 20.38
CA TYR A 277 -20.53 6.28 19.14
C TYR A 277 -21.41 7.52 19.10
N SER A 278 -21.01 8.51 18.30
CA SER A 278 -21.76 9.76 18.17
C SER A 278 -22.95 9.57 17.25
N VAL A 279 -24.08 10.16 17.64
CA VAL A 279 -25.30 10.27 16.83
C VAL A 279 -25.70 11.74 16.72
N SER A 280 -26.35 12.13 15.63
CA SER A 280 -26.88 13.49 15.49
C SER A 280 -28.12 13.67 16.40
N GLU A 281 -28.37 14.92 16.83
CA GLU A 281 -29.54 15.24 17.65
C GLU A 281 -30.91 14.88 16.98
N SER A 282 -30.92 14.76 15.66
CA SER A 282 -32.08 14.44 14.85
C SER A 282 -32.30 12.95 14.64
N GLU A 283 -31.35 12.09 15.02
CA GLU A 283 -31.44 10.65 14.85
C GLU A 283 -32.21 9.99 16.00
N SER A 284 -33.01 8.96 15.66
CA SER A 284 -33.67 8.14 16.65
C SER A 284 -32.67 7.21 17.33
N LEU A 285 -32.75 7.12 18.66
CA LEU A 285 -32.01 6.14 19.45
C LEU A 285 -32.67 4.75 19.48
N ASP A 286 -33.83 4.60 18.86
CA ASP A 286 -34.53 3.31 18.78
C ASP A 286 -33.72 2.37 17.86
N HIS A 287 -33.36 1.19 18.37
CA HIS A 287 -32.55 0.20 17.67
C HIS A 287 -31.13 0.68 17.29
N ALA A 288 -30.57 1.66 17.99
CA ALA A 288 -29.25 2.24 17.76
C ALA A 288 -28.12 1.47 18.48
N THR A 289 -28.29 0.16 18.66
CA THR A 289 -27.27 -0.71 19.31
C THR A 289 -26.78 -1.74 18.33
N TYR A 290 -25.45 -1.83 18.20
CA TYR A 290 -24.77 -2.86 17.42
C TYR A 290 -24.20 -3.92 18.37
N LEU A 291 -24.38 -5.20 18.03
CA LEU A 291 -23.75 -6.34 18.73
C LEU A 291 -22.92 -7.13 17.75
N SER A 292 -21.67 -7.38 18.10
CA SER A 292 -20.75 -8.19 17.31
C SER A 292 -20.13 -9.29 18.17
N ILE A 293 -19.98 -10.48 17.59
CA ILE A 293 -19.27 -11.61 18.19
C ILE A 293 -18.18 -12.03 17.21
N ASN A 294 -16.92 -11.92 17.64
CA ASN A 294 -15.76 -12.11 16.79
C ASN A 294 -14.87 -13.22 17.32
N THR A 295 -14.22 -13.96 16.40
CA THR A 295 -13.29 -15.04 16.75
C THR A 295 -12.13 -15.11 15.76
N GLN A 296 -10.98 -15.53 16.24
CA GLN A 296 -9.81 -15.83 15.41
C GLN A 296 -9.90 -17.31 14.97
N ALA A 297 -9.97 -17.55 13.67
CA ALA A 297 -10.28 -18.88 13.13
C ALA A 297 -9.09 -19.65 12.57
N GLY A 298 -7.88 -19.09 12.52
CA GLY A 298 -6.71 -19.77 11.97
C GLY A 298 -5.67 -18.83 11.39
N ASN A 299 -4.72 -19.40 10.64
CA ASN A 299 -3.64 -18.67 9.99
C ASN A 299 -3.77 -18.79 8.47
N GLU A 300 -3.98 -17.68 7.76
CA GLU A 300 -4.08 -17.61 6.30
C GLU A 300 -2.83 -18.13 5.57
N LEU A 301 -1.67 -18.11 6.21
CA LEU A 301 -0.44 -18.66 5.65
C LEU A 301 -0.44 -20.20 5.62
N SER A 302 -1.38 -20.84 6.30
CA SER A 302 -1.59 -22.29 6.25
C SER A 302 -2.60 -22.63 5.16
N PRO A 303 -2.20 -23.21 4.00
CA PRO A 303 -3.15 -23.55 2.94
C PRO A 303 -4.31 -24.44 3.40
N LYS A 304 -4.06 -25.30 4.40
CA LYS A 304 -5.08 -26.18 4.96
C LYS A 304 -6.10 -25.40 5.80
N GLU A 305 -5.65 -24.44 6.59
CA GLU A 305 -6.53 -23.62 7.43
C GLU A 305 -7.32 -22.64 6.57
N TYR A 306 -6.65 -22.02 5.58
CA TYR A 306 -7.29 -21.12 4.60
C TYR A 306 -8.44 -21.81 3.83
N VAL A 307 -8.25 -23.07 3.39
CA VAL A 307 -9.32 -23.81 2.68
C VAL A 307 -10.41 -24.31 3.62
N ALA A 308 -10.10 -24.49 4.91
CA ALA A 308 -11.08 -24.95 5.91
C ALA A 308 -12.00 -23.82 6.42
N PHE A 309 -11.57 -22.57 6.28
CA PHE A 309 -12.32 -21.37 6.66
C PHE A 309 -13.17 -20.87 5.49
#